data_3b6e403fb29bd3843fe2ed8f92058b14
#
_entry.id   3b6e403fb29bd3843fe2ed8f92058b14
#
_cell.length_a   1.000
_cell.length_b   1.000
_cell.length_c   1.000
_cell.angle_alpha   90.00
_cell.angle_beta   90.00
_cell.angle_gamma   90.00
#
_symmetry.space_group_name_H-M   'P 1'
#
loop_
_entity.id
_entity.type
_entity.pdbx_description
1 polymer ?
#
loop_
_entity_poly.entity_id
_entity_poly.type
_entity_poly.pdbx_seq_one_letter_code
_entity_poly.pdbx_strand_id
1 'polypeptide(L)'
;TLDDDFVFNKGKRDNNWNNDISVGAGTKQLIDFMVSNRDPRLFYFFQKNDYNSNVVQGFFDQKRALPSYVEANVNYTVDADGKKHFESWKAPGEPWVRYYGVPCQVDINKKEEYKDYFDPNNELFYLLSKDGAKKTYTPIAYRNTENIKGLLIYTFPDVPDVAPVQDKEEYGWYGLYFSAGETNLLLAEFKLLGANLPMTAQQYLSAGVEMSVRGYDFVSAKNHIPYYDKTYTGDVHDKTISLKEGMIDEMLSHDAYHLTGDLSKDLEKVYIQQYIHYLMLPMDMFVTARRSGVPMKNSTLLPYQDFDPLLGDQYVIPRRFPVSKPLDSDLLRDITIAAY
;
A
#
# COMPACT_ATOMS: atom_id res chain seq x y z
N THR A 1 -21.84 -11.38 -1.27
CA THR A 1 -21.09 -11.88 -2.45
C THR A 1 -20.59 -10.70 -3.27
N LEU A 2 -19.70 -10.93 -4.23
CA LEU A 2 -19.28 -9.89 -5.18
C LEU A 2 -20.44 -9.35 -6.02
N ASP A 3 -21.50 -10.12 -6.20
CA ASP A 3 -22.71 -9.68 -6.91
C ASP A 3 -23.49 -8.60 -6.14
N ASP A 4 -23.25 -8.49 -4.84
CA ASP A 4 -23.85 -7.47 -3.97
C ASP A 4 -23.03 -6.19 -3.89
N ASP A 5 -21.81 -6.20 -4.47
CA ASP A 5 -20.90 -5.06 -4.42
C ASP A 5 -21.32 -3.98 -5.43
N PHE A 6 -21.34 -2.74 -4.98
CA PHE A 6 -21.48 -1.60 -5.88
C PHE A 6 -20.11 -1.21 -6.42
N VAL A 7 -19.85 -1.59 -7.66
CA VAL A 7 -18.64 -1.24 -8.39
C VAL A 7 -18.97 -0.11 -9.36
N PHE A 8 -18.34 1.04 -9.15
CA PHE A 8 -18.46 2.16 -10.05
C PHE A 8 -17.62 1.92 -11.33
N ASN A 9 -18.25 2.11 -12.48
CA ASN A 9 -17.58 2.05 -13.78
C ASN A 9 -17.72 3.40 -14.49
N LYS A 10 -16.61 4.09 -14.68
CA LYS A 10 -16.60 5.39 -15.32
C LYS A 10 -16.72 5.32 -16.86
N GLY A 11 -16.53 4.17 -17.47
CA GLY A 11 -16.57 3.96 -18.92
C GLY A 11 -15.32 4.44 -19.67
N LYS A 12 -14.76 5.61 -19.33
CA LYS A 12 -13.51 6.11 -19.89
C LYS A 12 -12.52 6.43 -18.77
N ARG A 13 -11.26 6.07 -19.01
CA ARG A 13 -10.17 6.51 -18.14
C ARG A 13 -9.86 7.96 -18.41
N ASP A 14 -9.90 8.76 -17.38
CA ASP A 14 -9.32 10.08 -17.36
C ASP A 14 -8.69 10.33 -15.98
N ASN A 15 -7.83 11.31 -15.92
CA ASN A 15 -7.08 11.64 -14.71
C ASN A 15 -7.87 12.53 -13.72
N ASN A 16 -9.16 12.75 -13.94
CA ASN A 16 -9.94 13.69 -13.10
C ASN A 16 -10.61 12.99 -11.92
N TRP A 17 -10.66 11.66 -11.92
CA TRP A 17 -11.20 10.92 -10.80
C TRP A 17 -10.16 10.82 -9.68
N ASN A 18 -10.52 11.19 -8.48
CA ASN A 18 -9.63 11.19 -7.32
C ASN A 18 -8.32 11.99 -7.51
N ASN A 19 -8.35 13.10 -8.22
CA ASN A 19 -7.19 13.98 -8.36
C ASN A 19 -6.62 14.45 -7.01
N ASP A 20 -7.47 14.52 -5.98
CA ASP A 20 -7.07 14.91 -4.63
C ASP A 20 -6.27 13.81 -3.90
N ILE A 21 -6.31 12.58 -4.40
CA ILE A 21 -5.46 11.51 -3.89
C ILE A 21 -4.11 11.60 -4.59
N SER A 22 -3.13 12.14 -3.90
CA SER A 22 -1.76 12.15 -4.40
C SER A 22 -1.20 10.72 -4.45
N VAL A 23 -0.41 10.45 -5.48
CA VAL A 23 0.38 9.22 -5.55
C VAL A 23 1.41 9.27 -4.43
N GLY A 24 1.18 8.55 -3.35
CA GLY A 24 2.05 8.49 -2.19
C GLY A 24 2.70 7.13 -2.05
N ALA A 25 3.82 7.09 -1.36
CA ALA A 25 4.44 5.84 -0.94
C ALA A 25 3.63 5.19 0.18
N GLY A 26 3.68 3.87 0.26
CA GLY A 26 3.15 3.13 1.40
C GLY A 26 4.00 3.38 2.65
N THR A 27 3.36 3.43 3.82
CA THR A 27 4.09 3.51 5.08
C THR A 27 4.72 2.17 5.40
N LYS A 28 5.90 2.19 6.03
CA LYS A 28 6.62 0.96 6.40
C LYS A 28 5.76 0.05 7.29
N GLN A 29 5.07 0.62 8.28
CA GLN A 29 4.23 -0.14 9.20
C GLN A 29 3.10 -0.89 8.48
N LEU A 30 2.42 -0.22 7.55
CA LEU A 30 1.33 -0.85 6.80
C LEU A 30 1.85 -1.93 5.85
N ILE A 31 2.92 -1.64 5.11
CA ILE A 31 3.48 -2.61 4.16
C ILE A 31 4.04 -3.82 4.92
N ASP A 32 4.79 -3.60 6.00
CA ASP A 32 5.33 -4.69 6.83
C ASP A 32 4.19 -5.55 7.42
N PHE A 33 3.10 -4.93 7.88
CA PHE A 33 1.91 -5.64 8.35
C PHE A 33 1.35 -6.54 7.25
N MET A 34 1.14 -6.00 6.06
CA MET A 34 0.55 -6.75 4.95
C MET A 34 1.48 -7.88 4.45
N VAL A 35 2.78 -7.60 4.34
CA VAL A 35 3.78 -8.63 3.97
C VAL A 35 3.85 -9.75 5.01
N SER A 36 3.92 -9.39 6.29
CA SER A 36 4.07 -10.37 7.38
C SER A 36 2.85 -11.26 7.52
N ASN A 37 1.66 -10.72 7.24
CA ASN A 37 0.40 -11.46 7.33
C ASN A 37 -0.07 -12.02 5.98
N ARG A 38 0.74 -11.95 4.93
CA ARG A 38 0.39 -12.46 3.60
C ARG A 38 -0.93 -11.89 3.06
N ASP A 39 -1.15 -10.59 3.27
CA ASP A 39 -2.36 -9.92 2.82
C ASP A 39 -2.29 -9.56 1.32
N PRO A 40 -3.06 -10.22 0.43
CA PRO A 40 -2.93 -10.02 -1.01
C PRO A 40 -3.36 -8.62 -1.47
N ARG A 41 -4.13 -7.88 -0.64
CA ARG A 41 -4.53 -6.50 -0.94
C ARG A 41 -3.31 -5.58 -1.11
N LEU A 42 -2.16 -5.96 -0.54
CA LEU A 42 -0.88 -5.28 -0.77
C LEU A 42 -0.63 -5.03 -2.26
N PHE A 43 -0.83 -6.05 -3.09
CA PHE A 43 -0.57 -6.01 -4.52
C PHE A 43 -1.52 -5.09 -5.28
N TYR A 44 -2.74 -4.94 -4.77
CA TYR A 44 -3.77 -4.11 -5.39
C TYR A 44 -3.62 -2.64 -5.02
N PHE A 45 -3.09 -2.37 -3.84
CA PHE A 45 -2.90 -1.02 -3.34
C PHE A 45 -1.58 -0.40 -3.77
N PHE A 46 -0.53 -1.20 -3.91
CA PHE A 46 0.82 -0.72 -4.16
C PHE A 46 1.46 -1.40 -5.36
N GLN A 47 2.34 -0.65 -6.02
CA GLN A 47 3.16 -1.14 -7.12
C GLN A 47 4.39 -1.85 -6.57
N LYS A 48 4.88 -2.88 -7.30
CA LYS A 48 6.20 -3.42 -7.07
C LYS A 48 7.25 -2.33 -7.25
N ASN A 49 8.31 -2.37 -6.45
CA ASN A 49 9.47 -1.52 -6.70
C ASN A 49 10.22 -1.95 -7.98
N ASP A 50 11.19 -1.13 -8.39
CA ASP A 50 11.93 -1.36 -9.65
C ASP A 50 13.03 -2.43 -9.56
N TYR A 51 13.33 -2.93 -8.36
CA TYR A 51 14.42 -3.88 -8.13
C TYR A 51 13.99 -5.32 -8.38
N ASN A 52 13.83 -5.70 -9.64
CA ASN A 52 13.70 -7.10 -10.03
C ASN A 52 15.09 -7.78 -10.07
N SER A 53 15.17 -9.08 -10.37
CA SER A 53 16.44 -9.81 -10.35
C SER A 53 17.43 -9.29 -11.40
N ASN A 54 16.95 -8.84 -12.55
CA ASN A 54 17.82 -8.28 -13.59
C ASN A 54 18.45 -6.94 -13.15
N VAL A 55 17.66 -6.07 -12.50
CA VAL A 55 18.17 -4.82 -11.93
C VAL A 55 19.18 -5.11 -10.83
N VAL A 56 18.88 -6.02 -9.92
CA VAL A 56 19.81 -6.44 -8.85
C VAL A 56 21.12 -6.96 -9.47
N GLN A 57 21.05 -7.83 -10.49
CA GLN A 57 22.23 -8.32 -11.18
C GLN A 57 23.02 -7.18 -11.84
N GLY A 58 22.35 -6.20 -12.42
CA GLY A 58 22.99 -5.01 -12.98
C GLY A 58 23.80 -4.22 -11.96
N PHE A 59 23.30 -4.09 -10.72
CA PHE A 59 24.05 -3.47 -9.61
C PHE A 59 25.28 -4.29 -9.23
N PHE A 60 25.17 -5.61 -9.19
CA PHE A 60 26.32 -6.50 -8.97
C PHE A 60 27.34 -6.40 -10.07
N ASP A 61 26.93 -6.41 -11.33
CA ASP A 61 27.79 -6.31 -12.50
C ASP A 61 28.59 -5.02 -12.53
N GLN A 62 27.97 -3.92 -12.11
CA GLN A 62 28.62 -2.61 -12.05
C GLN A 62 29.31 -2.36 -10.69
N LYS A 63 29.35 -3.34 -9.78
CA LYS A 63 29.94 -3.24 -8.44
C LYS A 63 29.39 -2.04 -7.65
N ARG A 64 28.06 -1.82 -7.78
CA ARG A 64 27.37 -0.74 -7.08
C ARG A 64 26.58 -1.29 -5.89
N ALA A 65 26.42 -0.45 -4.85
CA ALA A 65 25.62 -0.80 -3.69
C ALA A 65 24.12 -0.82 -4.03
N LEU A 66 23.44 -1.81 -3.50
CA LEU A 66 21.97 -1.84 -3.44
C LEU A 66 21.48 -1.11 -2.19
N PRO A 67 20.21 -0.64 -2.14
CA PRO A 67 19.59 -0.29 -0.89
C PRO A 67 19.68 -1.47 0.09
N SER A 68 20.00 -1.18 1.36
CA SER A 68 20.31 -2.22 2.35
C SER A 68 19.18 -3.25 2.53
N TYR A 69 17.92 -2.79 2.51
CA TYR A 69 16.76 -3.66 2.64
C TYR A 69 16.47 -4.47 1.36
N VAL A 70 16.90 -4.01 0.19
CA VAL A 70 16.86 -4.83 -1.05
C VAL A 70 17.91 -5.91 -0.96
N GLU A 71 19.17 -5.58 -0.64
CA GLU A 71 20.26 -6.55 -0.52
C GLU A 71 19.95 -7.61 0.57
N ALA A 72 19.31 -7.19 1.66
CA ALA A 72 18.92 -8.10 2.74
C ALA A 72 17.98 -9.23 2.29
N ASN A 73 17.23 -9.05 1.20
CA ASN A 73 16.26 -10.02 0.67
C ASN A 73 16.78 -10.84 -0.52
N VAL A 74 18.07 -10.72 -0.85
CA VAL A 74 18.69 -11.41 -1.98
C VAL A 74 19.61 -12.52 -1.50
N ASN A 75 19.50 -13.70 -2.11
CA ASN A 75 20.54 -14.74 -2.10
C ASN A 75 21.39 -14.57 -3.34
N TYR A 76 22.72 -14.59 -3.17
CA TYR A 76 23.66 -14.49 -4.27
C TYR A 76 24.87 -15.40 -4.01
N THR A 77 25.49 -15.86 -5.08
CA THR A 77 26.78 -16.56 -5.07
C THR A 77 27.88 -15.58 -5.45
N VAL A 78 29.12 -15.94 -5.12
CA VAL A 78 30.31 -15.18 -5.48
C VAL A 78 31.24 -16.11 -6.26
N ASP A 79 31.62 -15.73 -7.47
CA ASP A 79 32.53 -16.50 -8.29
C ASP A 79 34.02 -16.31 -7.88
N ALA A 80 34.92 -17.00 -8.58
CA ALA A 80 36.37 -16.98 -8.30
C ALA A 80 36.99 -15.56 -8.50
N ASP A 81 36.36 -14.72 -9.30
CA ASP A 81 36.80 -13.33 -9.59
C ASP A 81 36.15 -12.32 -8.62
N GLY A 82 35.38 -12.82 -7.63
CA GLY A 82 34.71 -12.00 -6.62
C GLY A 82 33.44 -11.31 -7.13
N LYS A 83 32.89 -11.73 -8.25
CA LYS A 83 31.66 -11.18 -8.83
C LYS A 83 30.46 -11.85 -8.17
N LYS A 84 29.46 -11.02 -7.78
CA LYS A 84 28.18 -11.49 -7.24
C LYS A 84 27.22 -11.88 -8.37
N HIS A 85 26.51 -13.00 -8.19
CA HIS A 85 25.49 -13.50 -9.10
C HIS A 85 24.20 -13.69 -8.32
N PHE A 86 23.12 -13.04 -8.77
CA PHE A 86 21.80 -13.24 -8.19
C PHE A 86 21.39 -14.72 -8.33
N GLU A 87 20.92 -15.30 -7.26
CA GLU A 87 20.47 -16.70 -7.22
C GLU A 87 18.95 -16.79 -7.01
N SER A 88 18.46 -16.17 -5.97
CA SER A 88 17.04 -16.22 -5.61
C SER A 88 16.65 -15.10 -4.64
N TRP A 89 15.36 -14.89 -4.50
CA TRP A 89 14.82 -14.08 -3.42
C TRP A 89 14.73 -14.91 -2.13
N LYS A 90 15.05 -14.28 -1.00
CA LYS A 90 14.78 -14.90 0.32
C LYS A 90 13.29 -14.99 0.57
N ALA A 91 12.89 -15.87 1.48
CA ALA A 91 11.49 -15.92 1.93
C ALA A 91 10.99 -14.54 2.40
N PRO A 92 9.79 -14.15 2.06
CA PRO A 92 8.73 -14.94 1.42
C PRO A 92 8.83 -15.07 -0.10
N GLY A 93 9.82 -14.50 -0.75
CA GLY A 93 9.99 -14.54 -2.19
C GLY A 93 9.17 -13.48 -2.94
N GLU A 94 9.29 -13.47 -4.24
CA GLU A 94 8.50 -12.65 -5.14
C GLU A 94 7.03 -13.12 -5.16
N PRO A 95 6.04 -12.21 -5.16
CA PRO A 95 6.15 -10.75 -5.28
C PRO A 95 6.40 -10.01 -3.96
N TRP A 96 6.29 -10.64 -2.80
CA TRP A 96 6.29 -10.02 -1.48
C TRP A 96 7.52 -9.16 -1.19
N VAL A 97 8.70 -9.62 -1.61
CA VAL A 97 9.99 -8.92 -1.41
C VAL A 97 10.16 -7.66 -2.27
N ARG A 98 9.17 -7.36 -3.11
CA ARG A 98 9.18 -6.19 -4.00
C ARG A 98 8.42 -5.00 -3.41
N TYR A 99 8.00 -5.08 -2.15
CA TYR A 99 7.23 -4.02 -1.49
C TYR A 99 7.97 -3.52 -0.26
N TYR A 100 8.40 -2.27 -0.32
CA TYR A 100 9.03 -1.59 0.80
C TYR A 100 8.29 -0.29 1.09
N GLY A 101 7.99 -0.06 2.37
CA GLY A 101 7.35 1.14 2.84
C GLY A 101 8.33 2.17 3.36
N VAL A 102 7.89 3.41 3.36
CA VAL A 102 8.65 4.55 3.86
C VAL A 102 8.60 4.58 5.38
N PRO A 103 9.75 4.68 6.10
CA PRO A 103 9.76 4.62 7.56
C PRO A 103 9.23 5.87 8.24
N CYS A 104 9.15 6.99 7.52
CA CYS A 104 8.71 8.29 8.05
C CYS A 104 8.03 9.11 6.96
N GLN A 105 7.18 10.09 7.31
CA GLN A 105 6.36 10.82 6.35
C GLN A 105 6.83 12.23 5.98
N VAL A 106 7.80 12.82 6.69
CA VAL A 106 8.14 14.23 6.51
C VAL A 106 9.59 14.40 6.16
N ASP A 107 9.86 15.09 5.04
CA ASP A 107 11.19 15.57 4.60
C ASP A 107 12.36 14.57 4.78
N ILE A 108 12.04 13.29 4.78
CA ILE A 108 13.01 12.22 5.04
C ILE A 108 14.13 12.15 4.00
N ASN A 109 13.86 12.64 2.79
CA ASN A 109 14.85 12.75 1.74
C ASN A 109 16.01 13.70 2.06
N LYS A 110 15.90 14.50 3.13
CA LYS A 110 16.94 15.41 3.60
C LYS A 110 17.77 14.85 4.75
N LYS A 111 17.41 13.69 5.28
CA LYS A 111 18.09 13.06 6.40
C LYS A 111 18.98 11.91 5.93
N GLU A 112 20.23 11.94 6.34
CA GLU A 112 21.24 10.92 6.00
C GLU A 112 20.81 9.50 6.39
N GLU A 113 20.10 9.35 7.51
CA GLU A 113 19.61 8.06 8.01
C GLU A 113 18.60 7.38 7.09
N TYR A 114 17.93 8.15 6.21
CA TYR A 114 16.93 7.64 5.28
C TYR A 114 17.40 7.57 3.83
N LYS A 115 18.69 7.81 3.58
CA LYS A 115 19.24 7.80 2.21
C LYS A 115 19.00 6.48 1.45
N ASP A 116 18.87 5.37 2.15
CA ASP A 116 18.55 4.08 1.54
C ASP A 116 17.14 4.03 0.92
N TYR A 117 16.23 4.89 1.37
CA TYR A 117 14.89 5.01 0.84
C TYR A 117 14.76 6.13 -0.20
N PHE A 118 15.59 7.13 -0.10
CA PHE A 118 15.58 8.31 -0.95
C PHE A 118 17.00 8.71 -1.34
N ASP A 119 17.20 8.72 -2.64
CA ASP A 119 18.43 9.24 -3.23
C ASP A 119 18.10 10.54 -4.00
N PRO A 120 17.98 11.68 -3.33
CA PRO A 120 17.43 12.91 -3.92
C PRO A 120 18.28 13.46 -5.07
N ASN A 121 19.55 13.10 -5.12
CA ASN A 121 20.49 13.56 -6.15
C ASN A 121 20.78 12.47 -7.19
N ASN A 122 20.17 11.28 -7.06
CA ASN A 122 20.47 10.13 -7.91
C ASN A 122 21.95 9.74 -7.93
N GLU A 123 22.59 9.80 -6.76
CA GLU A 123 24.05 9.57 -6.63
C GLU A 123 24.39 8.17 -6.12
N LEU A 124 23.45 7.55 -5.38
CA LEU A 124 23.67 6.27 -4.73
C LEU A 124 23.19 5.09 -5.58
N PHE A 125 21.93 5.13 -5.98
CA PHE A 125 21.23 3.97 -6.53
C PHE A 125 20.90 4.17 -8.02
N TYR A 126 21.92 4.05 -8.87
CA TYR A 126 21.77 4.12 -10.33
C TYR A 126 22.62 3.08 -11.04
N LEU A 127 22.23 2.72 -12.23
CA LEU A 127 23.06 2.00 -13.19
C LEU A 127 23.49 2.95 -14.32
N LEU A 128 24.66 2.68 -14.86
CA LEU A 128 25.09 3.35 -16.09
C LEU A 128 24.62 2.54 -17.29
N SER A 129 23.95 3.18 -18.21
CA SER A 129 23.65 2.64 -19.51
C SER A 129 24.91 2.60 -20.42
N LYS A 130 24.82 1.95 -21.56
CA LYS A 130 25.97 1.79 -22.48
C LYS A 130 26.56 3.11 -22.97
N ASP A 131 25.74 4.16 -23.05
CA ASP A 131 26.14 5.52 -23.42
C ASP A 131 26.61 6.36 -22.22
N GLY A 132 26.66 5.76 -21.02
CA GLY A 132 27.11 6.41 -19.79
C GLY A 132 26.04 7.23 -19.05
N ALA A 133 24.80 7.23 -19.53
CA ALA A 133 23.71 7.90 -18.83
C ALA A 133 23.32 7.16 -17.54
N LYS A 134 22.98 7.93 -16.50
CA LYS A 134 22.48 7.37 -15.24
C LYS A 134 21.02 6.96 -15.38
N LYS A 135 20.69 5.71 -15.04
CA LYS A 135 19.33 5.20 -14.90
C LYS A 135 19.07 4.89 -13.42
N THR A 136 18.11 5.56 -12.84
CA THR A 136 17.71 5.39 -11.43
C THR A 136 16.55 4.43 -11.30
N TYR A 137 16.41 3.85 -10.12
CA TYR A 137 15.41 2.85 -9.81
C TYR A 137 14.73 3.21 -8.49
N THR A 138 13.41 3.08 -8.46
CA THR A 138 12.61 3.38 -7.27
C THR A 138 12.57 2.18 -6.33
N PRO A 139 13.11 2.31 -5.09
CA PRO A 139 13.19 1.19 -4.16
C PRO A 139 11.94 1.02 -3.30
N ILE A 140 11.07 2.02 -3.23
CA ILE A 140 9.86 2.02 -2.40
C ILE A 140 8.60 1.72 -3.20
N ALA A 141 7.58 1.20 -2.52
CA ALA A 141 6.29 0.89 -3.13
C ALA A 141 5.38 2.13 -3.13
N TYR A 142 5.04 2.61 -4.31
CA TYR A 142 4.04 3.66 -4.51
C TYR A 142 2.64 3.06 -4.67
N ARG A 143 1.60 3.84 -4.38
CA ARG A 143 0.22 3.43 -4.64
C ARG A 143 -0.02 3.17 -6.12
N ASN A 144 -0.82 2.15 -6.42
CA ASN A 144 -1.27 1.87 -7.78
C ASN A 144 -2.13 3.00 -8.33
N THR A 145 -1.61 3.75 -9.30
CA THR A 145 -2.33 4.86 -9.95
C THR A 145 -3.51 4.38 -10.76
N GLU A 146 -3.43 3.18 -11.29
CA GLU A 146 -4.47 2.51 -12.07
C GLU A 146 -5.73 2.31 -11.23
N ASN A 147 -5.59 1.91 -9.97
CA ASN A 147 -6.72 1.75 -9.06
C ASN A 147 -7.21 3.07 -8.44
N ILE A 148 -6.36 4.08 -8.36
CA ILE A 148 -6.70 5.36 -7.73
C ILE A 148 -7.26 6.34 -8.74
N LYS A 149 -6.58 6.52 -9.86
CA LYS A 149 -6.83 7.59 -10.84
C LYS A 149 -7.27 7.07 -12.20
N GLY A 150 -7.19 5.78 -12.44
CA GLY A 150 -7.41 5.19 -13.75
C GLY A 150 -6.32 5.56 -14.76
N LEU A 151 -5.14 5.98 -14.30
CA LEU A 151 -4.01 6.30 -15.16
C LEU A 151 -3.11 5.08 -15.33
N LEU A 152 -2.80 4.74 -16.56
CA LEU A 152 -1.78 3.75 -16.89
C LEU A 152 -0.47 4.48 -17.18
N ILE A 153 0.30 4.76 -16.16
CA ILE A 153 1.58 5.48 -16.26
C ILE A 153 2.77 4.65 -15.78
N TYR A 154 2.55 3.39 -15.44
CA TYR A 154 3.63 2.54 -14.98
C TYR A 154 4.63 2.29 -16.10
N THR A 155 5.90 2.56 -15.83
CA THR A 155 7.01 2.27 -16.73
C THR A 155 7.75 1.06 -16.20
N PHE A 156 7.91 0.03 -17.02
CA PHE A 156 8.66 -1.16 -16.62
C PHE A 156 10.15 -0.86 -16.66
N PRO A 157 10.89 -1.04 -15.55
CA PRO A 157 12.27 -0.59 -15.45
C PRO A 157 13.25 -1.28 -16.40
N ASP A 158 12.93 -2.51 -16.82
CA ASP A 158 13.82 -3.33 -17.66
C ASP A 158 13.37 -3.55 -19.09
N VAL A 159 12.31 -2.91 -19.49
CA VAL A 159 11.76 -3.05 -20.84
C VAL A 159 11.72 -1.66 -21.47
N PRO A 160 12.83 -1.21 -22.06
CA PRO A 160 13.01 0.19 -22.48
C PRO A 160 12.02 0.64 -23.56
N ASP A 161 11.42 -0.28 -24.30
CA ASP A 161 10.55 0.01 -25.43
C ASP A 161 9.08 -0.36 -25.20
N VAL A 162 8.71 -0.82 -24.00
CA VAL A 162 7.30 -0.96 -23.67
C VAL A 162 6.79 0.42 -23.31
N ALA A 163 6.12 1.03 -24.27
CA ALA A 163 5.30 2.19 -23.97
C ALA A 163 4.40 1.84 -22.77
N PRO A 164 4.25 2.73 -21.79
CA PRO A 164 3.26 2.54 -20.75
C PRO A 164 1.95 2.17 -21.45
N VAL A 165 1.26 1.14 -20.97
CA VAL A 165 -0.01 0.71 -21.55
C VAL A 165 -0.96 1.90 -21.43
N GLN A 166 -0.89 2.81 -22.40
CA GLN A 166 -1.72 4.00 -22.48
C GLN A 166 -2.88 3.71 -23.42
N ASP A 167 -3.71 2.77 -23.04
CA ASP A 167 -4.99 2.74 -23.70
C ASP A 167 -6.02 3.52 -22.91
N LYS A 168 -6.03 4.82 -23.13
CA LYS A 168 -6.98 5.74 -22.49
C LYS A 168 -8.42 5.56 -22.98
N GLU A 169 -8.61 4.82 -24.06
CA GLU A 169 -9.91 4.75 -24.74
C GLU A 169 -10.61 3.42 -24.59
N GLU A 170 -9.87 2.32 -24.40
CA GLU A 170 -10.44 0.98 -24.42
C GLU A 170 -10.90 0.49 -23.05
N TYR A 171 -10.30 0.97 -21.94
CA TYR A 171 -10.61 0.46 -20.61
C TYR A 171 -11.31 1.52 -19.75
N GLY A 172 -12.47 1.15 -19.21
CA GLY A 172 -13.10 1.91 -18.14
C GLY A 172 -12.23 1.92 -16.88
N TRP A 173 -12.53 2.81 -15.95
CA TRP A 173 -11.99 2.75 -14.60
C TRP A 173 -13.06 2.22 -13.65
N TYR A 174 -12.67 1.29 -12.79
CA TYR A 174 -13.54 0.63 -11.82
C TYR A 174 -13.10 0.99 -10.40
N GLY A 175 -14.02 1.40 -9.55
CA GLY A 175 -13.80 1.67 -8.14
C GLY A 175 -14.81 0.91 -7.28
N LEU A 176 -14.33 0.33 -6.19
CA LEU A 176 -15.17 -0.35 -5.20
C LEU A 176 -15.74 0.70 -4.23
N TYR A 177 -17.05 0.92 -4.23
CA TYR A 177 -17.71 1.94 -3.41
C TYR A 177 -18.41 1.37 -2.19
N PHE A 178 -19.32 0.45 -2.38
CA PHE A 178 -20.00 -0.27 -1.32
C PHE A 178 -19.80 -1.75 -1.55
N SER A 179 -19.36 -2.45 -0.53
CA SER A 179 -18.98 -3.84 -0.70
C SER A 179 -19.52 -4.75 0.41
N ALA A 180 -19.66 -6.01 0.08
CA ALA A 180 -19.91 -7.04 1.06
C ALA A 180 -18.78 -7.11 2.09
N GLY A 181 -17.54 -6.76 1.70
CA GLY A 181 -16.40 -6.61 2.60
C GLY A 181 -16.66 -5.58 3.68
N GLU A 182 -17.01 -4.34 3.29
CA GLU A 182 -17.36 -3.26 4.22
C GLU A 182 -18.50 -3.67 5.15
N THR A 183 -19.60 -4.16 4.58
CA THR A 183 -20.77 -4.56 5.35
C THR A 183 -20.43 -5.58 6.43
N ASN A 184 -19.67 -6.63 6.10
CA ASN A 184 -19.29 -7.66 7.05
C ASN A 184 -18.33 -7.13 8.12
N LEU A 185 -17.39 -6.24 7.76
CA LEU A 185 -16.49 -5.61 8.74
C LEU A 185 -17.26 -4.72 9.74
N LEU A 186 -18.28 -3.99 9.30
CA LEU A 186 -19.16 -3.24 10.18
C LEU A 186 -20.02 -4.16 11.07
N LEU A 187 -20.52 -5.28 10.52
CA LEU A 187 -21.27 -6.28 11.30
C LEU A 187 -20.39 -6.97 12.33
N ALA A 188 -19.10 -7.20 12.06
CA ALA A 188 -18.14 -7.70 13.03
C ALA A 188 -18.00 -6.75 14.22
N GLU A 189 -17.85 -5.46 13.96
CA GLU A 189 -17.81 -4.41 14.98
C GLU A 189 -19.09 -4.39 15.80
N PHE A 190 -20.26 -4.32 15.17
CA PHE A 190 -21.54 -4.27 15.86
C PHE A 190 -21.75 -5.52 16.71
N LYS A 191 -21.33 -6.70 16.24
CA LYS A 191 -21.40 -7.93 17.01
C LYS A 191 -20.53 -7.89 18.27
N LEU A 192 -19.31 -7.35 18.17
CA LEU A 192 -18.43 -7.14 19.33
C LEU A 192 -19.03 -6.15 20.33
N LEU A 193 -19.74 -5.13 19.85
CA LEU A 193 -20.43 -4.14 20.69
C LEU A 193 -21.76 -4.62 21.24
N GLY A 194 -22.12 -5.90 21.05
CA GLY A 194 -23.28 -6.53 21.68
C GLY A 194 -24.53 -6.60 20.81
N ALA A 195 -24.45 -6.29 19.52
CA ALA A 195 -25.59 -6.42 18.63
C ALA A 195 -26.03 -7.88 18.49
N ASN A 196 -27.34 -8.12 18.50
CA ASN A 196 -27.91 -9.46 18.30
C ASN A 196 -27.92 -9.81 16.81
N LEU A 197 -26.84 -10.41 16.34
CA LEU A 197 -26.62 -10.80 14.95
C LEU A 197 -26.44 -12.31 14.84
N PRO A 198 -26.80 -12.93 13.70
CA PRO A 198 -26.86 -14.39 13.57
C PRO A 198 -25.50 -15.09 13.58
N MET A 199 -24.45 -14.44 13.03
CA MET A 199 -23.11 -15.01 13.02
C MET A 199 -22.25 -14.48 14.20
N THR A 200 -21.14 -15.15 14.47
CA THR A 200 -20.12 -14.68 15.43
C THR A 200 -19.35 -13.49 14.86
N ALA A 201 -18.72 -12.69 15.71
CA ALA A 201 -17.85 -11.60 15.28
C ALA A 201 -16.69 -12.10 14.39
N GLN A 202 -16.11 -13.27 14.73
CA GLN A 202 -15.06 -13.89 13.92
C GLN A 202 -15.55 -14.28 12.52
N GLN A 203 -16.75 -14.82 12.40
CA GLN A 203 -17.30 -15.18 11.08
C GLN A 203 -17.54 -13.93 10.22
N TYR A 204 -18.04 -12.85 10.80
CA TYR A 204 -18.19 -11.57 10.10
C TYR A 204 -16.83 -10.97 9.72
N LEU A 205 -15.84 -10.99 10.62
CA LEU A 205 -14.49 -10.50 10.34
C LEU A 205 -13.87 -11.27 9.15
N SER A 206 -13.87 -12.60 9.22
CA SER A 206 -13.29 -13.43 8.16
C SER A 206 -13.99 -13.22 6.82
N ALA A 207 -15.33 -13.19 6.81
CA ALA A 207 -16.10 -12.90 5.61
C ALA A 207 -15.82 -11.50 5.05
N GLY A 208 -15.70 -10.50 5.94
CA GLY A 208 -15.41 -9.12 5.54
C GLY A 208 -14.03 -8.98 4.90
N VAL A 209 -13.01 -9.61 5.48
CA VAL A 209 -11.65 -9.61 4.93
C VAL A 209 -11.58 -10.37 3.60
N GLU A 210 -12.17 -11.57 3.53
CA GLU A 210 -12.24 -12.33 2.28
C GLU A 210 -12.90 -11.53 1.16
N MET A 211 -14.08 -10.94 1.41
CA MET A 211 -14.80 -10.14 0.42
C MET A 211 -14.02 -8.87 0.03
N SER A 212 -13.31 -8.27 0.98
CA SER A 212 -12.40 -7.15 0.69
C SER A 212 -11.31 -7.54 -0.30
N VAL A 213 -10.64 -8.68 -0.07
CA VAL A 213 -9.61 -9.22 -0.99
C VAL A 213 -10.19 -9.46 -2.38
N ARG A 214 -11.32 -10.17 -2.45
CA ARG A 214 -11.96 -10.52 -3.73
C ARG A 214 -12.46 -9.29 -4.49
N GLY A 215 -13.02 -8.31 -3.77
CA GLY A 215 -13.49 -7.06 -4.38
C GLY A 215 -12.33 -6.27 -5.00
N TYR A 216 -11.20 -6.14 -4.28
CA TYR A 216 -10.02 -5.46 -4.80
C TYR A 216 -9.30 -6.25 -5.89
N ASP A 217 -9.28 -7.57 -5.84
CA ASP A 217 -8.80 -8.41 -6.94
C ASP A 217 -9.61 -8.16 -8.21
N PHE A 218 -10.95 -8.17 -8.09
CA PHE A 218 -11.84 -7.92 -9.21
C PHE A 218 -11.63 -6.55 -9.87
N VAL A 219 -11.61 -5.47 -9.08
CA VAL A 219 -11.41 -4.12 -9.66
C VAL A 219 -10.00 -3.96 -10.22
N SER A 220 -8.98 -4.58 -9.63
CA SER A 220 -7.61 -4.54 -10.10
C SER A 220 -7.43 -5.24 -11.44
N ALA A 221 -8.11 -6.39 -11.62
CA ALA A 221 -8.18 -7.09 -12.91
C ALA A 221 -8.81 -6.19 -13.99
N LYS A 222 -9.93 -5.53 -13.65
CA LYS A 222 -10.64 -4.63 -14.57
C LYS A 222 -9.85 -3.36 -14.89
N ASN A 223 -9.05 -2.89 -13.94
CA ASN A 223 -8.19 -1.73 -14.13
C ASN A 223 -6.85 -2.06 -14.79
N HIS A 224 -6.59 -3.33 -15.07
CA HIS A 224 -5.35 -3.79 -15.71
C HIS A 224 -4.09 -3.26 -15.00
N ILE A 225 -4.05 -3.40 -13.67
CA ILE A 225 -2.87 -2.96 -12.92
C ILE A 225 -1.63 -3.75 -13.37
N PRO A 226 -0.43 -3.17 -13.28
CA PRO A 226 0.81 -3.83 -13.68
C PRO A 226 1.00 -5.17 -12.96
N TYR A 227 1.49 -6.17 -13.67
CA TYR A 227 1.73 -7.54 -13.20
C TYR A 227 0.48 -8.38 -12.86
N TYR A 228 -0.73 -7.86 -13.08
CA TYR A 228 -1.93 -8.67 -12.92
C TYR A 228 -1.98 -9.71 -14.06
N ASP A 229 -1.91 -11.00 -13.70
CA ASP A 229 -1.87 -12.16 -14.62
C ASP A 229 -0.76 -12.13 -15.69
N LYS A 230 0.09 -11.14 -15.71
CA LYS A 230 1.11 -10.96 -16.74
C LYS A 230 2.41 -10.45 -16.15
N THR A 231 3.53 -11.01 -16.58
CA THR A 231 4.88 -10.47 -16.41
C THR A 231 5.31 -9.74 -17.65
N TYR A 232 6.17 -8.74 -17.51
CA TYR A 232 6.56 -7.85 -18.61
C TYR A 232 8.05 -7.92 -18.92
N THR A 233 8.83 -8.44 -18.00
CA THR A 233 10.26 -8.60 -18.12
C THR A 233 10.63 -10.01 -18.56
N GLY A 234 11.79 -10.19 -19.12
CA GLY A 234 12.36 -11.52 -19.32
C GLY A 234 12.90 -12.16 -18.05
N ASP A 235 12.59 -11.58 -16.88
CA ASP A 235 13.01 -12.06 -15.57
C ASP A 235 12.24 -13.31 -15.17
N VAL A 236 12.94 -14.44 -15.09
CA VAL A 236 12.33 -15.73 -14.71
C VAL A 236 11.86 -15.78 -13.24
N HIS A 237 12.37 -14.86 -12.42
CA HIS A 237 12.00 -14.73 -11.02
C HIS A 237 10.79 -13.81 -10.80
N ASP A 238 10.36 -13.07 -11.83
CA ASP A 238 9.22 -12.17 -11.73
C ASP A 238 7.89 -12.94 -11.65
N LYS A 239 7.00 -12.53 -10.75
CA LYS A 239 5.72 -13.21 -10.49
C LYS A 239 4.54 -12.28 -10.70
N THR A 240 3.44 -12.87 -11.18
CA THR A 240 2.15 -12.16 -11.26
C THR A 240 1.54 -11.97 -9.87
N ILE A 241 0.62 -11.02 -9.77
CA ILE A 241 0.01 -10.60 -8.50
C ILE A 241 -1.49 -10.89 -8.39
N SER A 242 -2.10 -11.54 -9.37
CA SER A 242 -3.50 -11.98 -9.28
C SER A 242 -3.70 -12.93 -8.11
N LEU A 243 -4.91 -12.93 -7.57
CA LEU A 243 -5.29 -13.81 -6.48
C LEU A 243 -5.10 -15.28 -6.89
N LYS A 244 -4.38 -16.03 -6.09
CA LYS A 244 -4.15 -17.48 -6.28
C LYS A 244 -4.92 -18.28 -5.25
N GLU A 245 -5.22 -19.52 -5.58
CA GLU A 245 -5.81 -20.47 -4.65
C GLU A 245 -4.97 -20.58 -3.37
N GLY A 246 -5.61 -20.61 -2.22
CA GLY A 246 -4.98 -20.73 -0.91
C GLY A 246 -4.46 -19.42 -0.31
N MET A 247 -4.30 -18.33 -1.07
CA MET A 247 -3.75 -17.08 -0.53
C MET A 247 -4.64 -16.45 0.56
N ILE A 248 -5.96 -16.54 0.41
CA ILE A 248 -6.89 -16.04 1.43
C ILE A 248 -6.80 -16.89 2.68
N ASP A 249 -6.74 -18.20 2.54
CA ASP A 249 -6.64 -19.13 3.67
C ASP A 249 -5.31 -18.94 4.41
N GLU A 250 -4.20 -18.77 3.69
CA GLU A 250 -2.90 -18.42 4.27
C GLU A 250 -3.00 -17.13 5.07
N MET A 251 -3.52 -16.05 4.49
CA MET A 251 -3.71 -14.78 5.17
C MET A 251 -4.57 -14.94 6.42
N LEU A 252 -5.76 -15.55 6.30
CA LEU A 252 -6.68 -15.73 7.41
C LEU A 252 -6.14 -16.66 8.51
N SER A 253 -5.10 -17.44 8.27
CA SER A 253 -4.44 -18.26 9.27
C SER A 253 -3.56 -17.48 10.26
N HIS A 254 -3.22 -16.22 9.94
CA HIS A 254 -2.40 -15.39 10.82
C HIS A 254 -3.19 -14.79 11.99
N ASP A 255 -2.53 -14.65 13.14
CA ASP A 255 -3.14 -14.14 14.39
C ASP A 255 -3.77 -12.75 14.25
N ALA A 256 -3.31 -11.94 13.30
CA ALA A 256 -3.86 -10.63 13.02
C ALA A 256 -5.35 -10.66 12.61
N TYR A 257 -5.82 -11.80 12.10
CA TYR A 257 -7.21 -12.01 11.64
C TYR A 257 -8.05 -12.86 12.60
N HIS A 258 -7.49 -13.26 13.74
CA HIS A 258 -8.17 -14.06 14.75
C HIS A 258 -8.53 -13.21 15.96
N LEU A 259 -9.80 -13.24 16.36
CA LEU A 259 -10.26 -12.57 17.58
C LEU A 259 -9.82 -13.36 18.81
N THR A 260 -9.54 -12.63 19.89
CA THR A 260 -8.92 -13.17 21.11
C THR A 260 -9.90 -13.36 22.25
N GLY A 261 -11.09 -12.75 22.18
CA GLY A 261 -12.06 -12.64 23.25
C GLY A 261 -11.86 -11.41 24.16
N ASP A 262 -10.76 -10.65 23.96
CA ASP A 262 -10.55 -9.34 24.60
C ASP A 262 -11.17 -8.26 23.71
N LEU A 263 -12.23 -7.62 24.21
CA LEU A 263 -13.02 -6.67 23.42
C LEU A 263 -12.17 -5.54 22.82
N SER A 264 -11.23 -5.00 23.58
CA SER A 264 -10.40 -3.88 23.11
C SER A 264 -9.47 -4.29 21.98
N LYS A 265 -8.81 -5.45 22.11
CA LYS A 265 -7.92 -6.00 21.09
C LYS A 265 -8.70 -6.46 19.85
N ASP A 266 -9.87 -7.02 20.07
CA ASP A 266 -10.72 -7.52 18.99
C ASP A 266 -11.30 -6.37 18.16
N LEU A 267 -11.72 -5.28 18.81
CA LEU A 267 -12.13 -4.06 18.12
C LEU A 267 -10.98 -3.44 17.34
N GLU A 268 -9.77 -3.40 17.92
CA GLU A 268 -8.60 -2.92 17.19
C GLU A 268 -8.35 -3.73 15.89
N LYS A 269 -8.43 -5.06 15.97
CA LYS A 269 -8.28 -5.93 14.78
C LYS A 269 -9.34 -5.63 13.72
N VAL A 270 -10.59 -5.48 14.11
CA VAL A 270 -11.67 -5.13 13.18
C VAL A 270 -11.42 -3.75 12.56
N TYR A 271 -11.04 -2.76 13.34
CA TYR A 271 -10.77 -1.40 12.86
C TYR A 271 -9.53 -1.33 11.93
N ILE A 272 -8.50 -2.15 12.17
CA ILE A 272 -7.38 -2.30 11.26
C ILE A 272 -7.89 -2.81 9.90
N GLN A 273 -8.78 -3.79 9.89
CA GLN A 273 -9.32 -4.32 8.64
C GLN A 273 -10.23 -3.32 7.91
N GLN A 274 -11.01 -2.54 8.63
CA GLN A 274 -11.77 -1.42 8.06
C GLN A 274 -10.81 -0.36 7.48
N TYR A 275 -9.76 0.02 8.20
CA TYR A 275 -8.75 0.97 7.73
C TYR A 275 -8.07 0.49 6.44
N ILE A 276 -7.68 -0.79 6.37
CA ILE A 276 -7.09 -1.38 5.17
C ILE A 276 -8.11 -1.43 4.02
N HIS A 277 -9.35 -1.81 4.30
CA HIS A 277 -10.41 -1.84 3.30
C HIS A 277 -10.64 -0.46 2.67
N TYR A 278 -10.60 0.59 3.46
CA TYR A 278 -10.82 1.96 2.99
C TYR A 278 -9.56 2.65 2.43
N LEU A 279 -8.46 1.95 2.23
CA LEU A 279 -7.21 2.58 1.78
C LEU A 279 -7.35 3.33 0.44
N MET A 280 -8.25 2.89 -0.43
CA MET A 280 -8.60 3.55 -1.69
C MET A 280 -9.81 4.49 -1.58
N LEU A 281 -10.40 4.61 -0.39
CA LEU A 281 -11.55 5.45 -0.07
C LEU A 281 -11.16 6.44 1.06
N PRO A 282 -10.44 7.51 0.76
CA PRO A 282 -9.77 8.34 1.77
C PRO A 282 -10.72 9.01 2.74
N MET A 283 -11.95 9.33 2.33
CA MET A 283 -12.95 9.93 3.23
C MET A 283 -13.43 8.91 4.26
N ASP A 284 -13.71 7.69 3.84
CA ASP A 284 -14.15 6.60 4.73
C ASP A 284 -13.02 6.16 5.66
N MET A 285 -11.80 6.09 5.13
CA MET A 285 -10.59 5.85 5.93
C MET A 285 -10.41 6.92 7.01
N PHE A 286 -10.56 8.21 6.66
CA PHE A 286 -10.46 9.32 7.61
C PHE A 286 -11.54 9.24 8.69
N VAL A 287 -12.79 9.01 8.31
CA VAL A 287 -13.91 8.86 9.27
C VAL A 287 -13.67 7.68 10.19
N THR A 288 -13.25 6.54 9.64
CA THR A 288 -12.95 5.33 10.44
C THR A 288 -11.80 5.56 11.40
N ALA A 289 -10.70 6.16 10.96
CA ALA A 289 -9.56 6.47 11.83
C ALA A 289 -9.95 7.45 12.96
N ARG A 290 -10.77 8.46 12.67
CA ARG A 290 -11.27 9.39 13.69
C ARG A 290 -12.18 8.73 14.71
N ARG A 291 -13.06 7.86 14.25
CA ARG A 291 -14.05 7.17 15.09
C ARG A 291 -13.38 6.14 15.99
N SER A 292 -12.49 5.36 15.43
CA SER A 292 -11.84 4.22 16.11
C SER A 292 -10.54 4.60 16.84
N GLY A 293 -9.85 5.63 16.38
CA GLY A 293 -8.49 5.95 16.81
C GLY A 293 -7.40 5.03 16.23
N VAL A 294 -7.75 4.15 15.28
CA VAL A 294 -6.83 3.20 14.62
C VAL A 294 -6.35 3.79 13.29
N PRO A 295 -5.06 3.67 12.94
CA PRO A 295 -3.98 3.03 13.70
C PRO A 295 -3.65 3.74 15.02
N MET A 296 -3.37 2.98 16.07
CA MET A 296 -2.98 3.55 17.37
C MET A 296 -1.46 3.67 17.50
N LYS A 297 -0.98 4.74 18.14
CA LYS A 297 0.46 4.98 18.33
C LYS A 297 1.17 3.80 19.00
N ASN A 298 0.55 3.21 20.00
CA ASN A 298 1.11 2.13 20.81
C ASN A 298 0.60 0.75 20.41
N SER A 299 0.04 0.61 19.19
CA SER A 299 -0.39 -0.68 18.67
C SER A 299 0.80 -1.63 18.53
N THR A 300 0.60 -2.89 18.91
CA THR A 300 1.54 -3.98 18.64
C THR A 300 1.27 -4.67 17.30
N LEU A 301 0.13 -4.38 16.68
CA LEU A 301 -0.29 -4.95 15.40
C LEU A 301 0.05 -4.02 14.24
N LEU A 302 -0.54 -2.83 14.24
CA LEU A 302 -0.33 -1.80 13.24
C LEU A 302 -0.12 -0.47 13.94
N PRO A 303 1.12 -0.15 14.36
CA PRO A 303 1.40 1.13 14.99
C PRO A 303 1.22 2.28 14.00
N TYR A 304 0.71 3.38 14.50
CA TYR A 304 0.70 4.62 13.78
C TYR A 304 2.14 5.07 13.45
N GLN A 305 2.36 5.49 12.22
CA GLN A 305 3.67 6.00 11.81
C GLN A 305 3.88 7.42 12.31
N ASP A 306 4.92 7.64 13.11
CA ASP A 306 5.28 8.97 13.58
C ASP A 306 5.67 9.89 12.42
N PHE A 307 5.34 11.17 12.56
CA PHE A 307 5.92 12.22 11.75
C PHE A 307 7.27 12.60 12.33
N ASP A 308 8.26 12.76 11.48
CA ASP A 308 9.57 13.25 11.86
C ASP A 308 9.78 14.66 11.28
N PRO A 309 9.39 15.71 12.01
CA PRO A 309 9.49 17.07 11.53
C PRO A 309 10.95 17.55 11.53
N LEU A 310 11.40 18.14 10.43
CA LEU A 310 12.75 18.73 10.32
C LEU A 310 12.97 19.87 11.31
N LEU A 311 11.91 20.54 11.74
CA LEU A 311 11.97 21.75 12.55
C LEU A 311 11.71 21.51 14.04
N GLY A 312 11.65 20.25 14.49
CA GLY A 312 11.42 19.94 15.89
C GLY A 312 9.97 20.13 16.38
N ASP A 313 9.06 20.50 15.49
CA ASP A 313 7.64 20.63 15.82
C ASP A 313 7.00 19.25 15.99
N GLN A 314 6.14 19.12 17.00
CA GLN A 314 5.35 17.90 17.15
C GLN A 314 4.04 18.06 16.37
N TYR A 315 3.90 17.28 15.31
CA TYR A 315 2.63 17.19 14.61
C TYR A 315 1.69 16.24 15.36
N VAL A 316 0.53 16.76 15.71
CA VAL A 316 -0.57 15.95 16.22
C VAL A 316 -1.59 15.79 15.10
N ILE A 317 -2.04 14.57 14.84
CA ILE A 317 -3.12 14.36 13.88
C ILE A 317 -4.36 15.09 14.37
N PRO A 318 -4.85 16.10 13.65
CA PRO A 318 -6.01 16.85 14.10
C PRO A 318 -7.25 15.94 14.04
N ARG A 319 -8.01 15.92 15.13
CA ARG A 319 -9.29 15.19 15.17
C ARG A 319 -10.42 15.88 14.41
N ARG A 320 -10.19 17.11 13.95
CA ARG A 320 -11.12 17.91 13.14
C ARG A 320 -10.33 18.83 12.23
N PHE A 321 -10.96 19.30 11.17
CA PHE A 321 -10.39 20.38 10.37
C PHE A 321 -10.19 21.63 11.24
N PRO A 322 -9.08 22.36 11.06
CA PRO A 322 -8.89 23.63 11.75
C PRO A 322 -10.04 24.58 11.35
N VAL A 323 -10.72 25.11 12.33
CA VAL A 323 -11.69 26.19 12.12
C VAL A 323 -10.89 27.48 12.02
N SER A 324 -11.13 28.24 10.97
CA SER A 324 -10.52 29.57 10.83
C SER A 324 -10.87 30.43 12.04
N LYS A 325 -9.88 31.20 12.55
CA LYS A 325 -10.15 32.15 13.62
C LYS A 325 -11.28 33.08 13.15
N PRO A 326 -12.38 33.18 13.88
CA PRO A 326 -13.49 34.02 13.47
C PRO A 326 -13.08 35.49 13.43
N LEU A 327 -13.62 36.23 12.48
CA LEU A 327 -13.44 37.68 12.40
C LEU A 327 -14.18 38.38 13.56
N ASP A 328 -13.74 39.56 13.91
CA ASP A 328 -14.39 40.35 14.98
C ASP A 328 -15.83 40.72 14.65
N SER A 329 -16.18 40.70 13.36
CA SER A 329 -17.52 40.94 12.87
C SER A 329 -18.43 39.71 12.86
N ASP A 330 -17.92 38.50 13.18
CA ASP A 330 -18.72 37.29 13.14
C ASP A 330 -19.70 37.24 14.32
N LEU A 331 -20.99 37.11 14.02
CA LEU A 331 -22.06 37.06 15.02
C LEU A 331 -21.92 35.89 16.01
N LEU A 332 -21.27 34.81 15.63
CA LEU A 332 -21.06 33.63 16.44
C LEU A 332 -19.62 33.52 16.96
N ARG A 333 -18.86 34.59 16.94
CA ARG A 333 -17.42 34.63 17.31
C ARG A 333 -17.15 33.99 18.66
N ASP A 334 -17.91 34.37 19.69
CA ASP A 334 -17.67 33.88 21.05
C ASP A 334 -17.99 32.40 21.20
N ILE A 335 -19.01 31.91 20.50
CA ILE A 335 -19.38 30.50 20.45
C ILE A 335 -18.27 29.72 19.71
N THR A 336 -17.76 30.27 18.62
CA THR A 336 -16.70 29.62 17.83
C THR A 336 -15.39 29.59 18.63
N ILE A 337 -15.03 30.65 19.36
CA ILE A 337 -13.85 30.69 20.22
C ILE A 337 -13.99 29.70 21.38
N ALA A 338 -15.19 29.59 21.99
CA ALA A 338 -15.42 28.65 23.08
C ALA A 338 -15.39 27.17 22.63
N ALA A 339 -15.58 26.91 21.33
CA ALA A 339 -15.49 25.58 20.74
C ALA A 339 -14.05 25.18 20.33
N TYR A 340 -13.09 26.14 20.42
CA TYR A 340 -11.68 25.91 20.15
C TYR A 340 -11.00 25.33 21.38
#